data_58728536c4f718458051f0abe60be3e4
#
_entry.id   58728536c4f718458051f0abe60be3e4
#
_cell.length_a   1.000
_cell.length_b   1.000
_cell.length_c   1.000
_cell.angle_alpha   90.00
_cell.angle_beta   90.00
_cell.angle_gamma   90.00
#
_symmetry.space_group_name_H-M   'P 1'
#
loop_
_entity.id
_entity.type
_entity.pdbx_description
1 polymer ?
#
loop_
_entity_poly.entity_id
_entity_poly.type
_entity_poly.pdbx_seq_one_letter_code
_entity_poly.pdbx_strand_id
1 'polypeptide(L)'
;MKILRTPDKCFEKLKDYPFEPNYTSIKTEDGSDLRIHHIDEGPKDGPVLLAMHGQPVWSYLYSKMIPFLTNAGIRVIAPDLPGYGKSDKPAEREDYSYQKQVDWMTDWLIANDFKNLTFFGQDWGGLIGLRMVANEPGRFDKVSMGNTGLPYNLSLIHISEPTRPER
;
A
#
# COMPACT_ATOMS: atom_id res chain seq x y z
N MET A 1 0.35 22.00 -3.70
CA MET A 1 -0.35 20.93 -4.45
C MET A 1 -1.84 20.99 -4.13
N LYS A 2 -2.71 20.91 -5.15
CA LYS A 2 -4.16 20.82 -4.95
C LYS A 2 -4.53 19.37 -4.61
N ILE A 3 -5.29 19.18 -3.53
CA ILE A 3 -5.69 17.85 -3.06
C ILE A 3 -7.20 17.70 -3.18
N LEU A 4 -7.64 16.61 -3.77
CA LEU A 4 -9.03 16.19 -3.86
C LEU A 4 -9.30 15.09 -2.85
N ARG A 5 -10.54 14.98 -2.40
CA ARG A 5 -10.98 13.94 -1.48
C ARG A 5 -12.30 13.35 -1.94
N THR A 6 -12.36 12.04 -2.04
CA THR A 6 -13.60 11.34 -2.32
C THR A 6 -14.53 11.46 -1.11
N PRO A 7 -15.77 11.93 -1.28
CA PRO A 7 -16.71 12.05 -0.17
C PRO A 7 -17.00 10.70 0.51
N ASP A 8 -17.12 10.68 1.83
CA ASP A 8 -17.31 9.45 2.62
C ASP A 8 -18.56 8.67 2.20
N LYS A 9 -19.62 9.37 1.76
CA LYS A 9 -20.85 8.77 1.23
C LYS A 9 -20.60 7.78 0.05
N CYS A 10 -19.49 7.94 -0.68
CA CYS A 10 -19.11 7.03 -1.77
C CYS A 10 -18.64 5.67 -1.26
N PHE A 11 -18.31 5.57 0.01
CA PHE A 11 -17.84 4.35 0.66
C PHE A 11 -18.87 3.71 1.58
N GLU A 12 -20.05 4.33 1.73
CA GLU A 12 -21.17 3.75 2.44
C GLU A 12 -21.70 2.54 1.65
N LYS A 13 -22.15 1.51 2.36
CA LYS A 13 -22.78 0.31 1.76
C LYS A 13 -21.88 -0.54 0.85
N LEU A 14 -20.56 -0.46 1.04
CA LEU A 14 -19.65 -1.38 0.37
C LEU A 14 -19.87 -2.80 0.89
N LYS A 15 -20.08 -3.72 -0.03
CA LYS A 15 -20.26 -5.14 0.30
C LYS A 15 -18.94 -5.70 0.85
N ASP A 16 -19.02 -6.46 1.93
CA ASP A 16 -17.87 -7.15 2.53
C ASP A 16 -16.71 -6.20 2.93
N TYR A 17 -17.04 -4.94 3.33
CA TYR A 17 -16.06 -3.95 3.76
C TYR A 17 -16.51 -3.22 5.03
N PRO A 18 -16.58 -3.92 6.18
CA PRO A 18 -17.07 -3.37 7.44
C PRO A 18 -15.99 -2.67 8.27
N PHE A 19 -14.83 -2.37 7.69
CA PHE A 19 -13.65 -1.87 8.42
C PHE A 19 -13.77 -0.40 8.77
N GLU A 20 -13.45 -0.08 10.03
CA GLU A 20 -13.34 1.30 10.47
C GLU A 20 -12.13 1.98 9.82
N PRO A 21 -12.30 3.20 9.31
CA PRO A 21 -11.22 3.90 8.64
C PRO A 21 -10.21 4.48 9.65
N ASN A 22 -8.93 4.24 9.40
CA ASN A 22 -7.84 4.95 10.07
C ASN A 22 -7.19 5.92 9.08
N TYR A 23 -6.74 7.06 9.58
CA TYR A 23 -6.13 8.10 8.74
C TYR A 23 -4.86 8.65 9.39
N THR A 24 -3.83 8.80 8.59
CA THR A 24 -2.58 9.46 8.98
C THR A 24 -2.28 10.56 7.98
N SER A 25 -2.03 11.77 8.44
CA SER A 25 -1.60 12.88 7.58
C SER A 25 -0.07 12.97 7.59
N ILE A 26 0.50 13.07 6.41
CA ILE A 26 1.91 13.34 6.20
C ILE A 26 2.09 14.71 5.54
N LYS A 27 3.28 15.29 5.64
CA LYS A 27 3.66 16.49 4.90
C LYS A 27 4.32 16.11 3.58
N THR A 28 3.87 16.73 2.51
CA THR A 28 4.52 16.61 1.20
C THR A 28 5.65 17.63 1.04
N GLU A 29 6.49 17.50 0.02
CA GLU A 29 7.62 18.40 -0.24
C GLU A 29 7.24 19.88 -0.34
N ASP A 30 6.03 20.18 -0.87
CA ASP A 30 5.50 21.55 -0.96
C ASP A 30 4.77 22.01 0.30
N GLY A 31 4.83 21.22 1.40
CA GLY A 31 4.21 21.52 2.68
C GLY A 31 2.71 21.23 2.78
N SER A 32 2.09 20.67 1.72
CA SER A 32 0.69 20.27 1.76
C SER A 32 0.48 19.09 2.72
N ASP A 33 -0.72 19.01 3.32
CA ASP A 33 -1.13 17.84 4.12
C ASP A 33 -1.75 16.80 3.21
N LEU A 34 -1.18 15.61 3.17
CA LEU A 34 -1.69 14.47 2.42
C LEU A 34 -2.18 13.40 3.40
N ARG A 35 -3.49 13.16 3.42
CA ARG A 35 -4.13 12.19 4.30
C ARG A 35 -4.13 10.81 3.65
N ILE A 36 -3.56 9.82 4.33
CA ILE A 36 -3.50 8.43 3.88
C ILE A 36 -4.40 7.58 4.77
N HIS A 37 -5.33 6.88 4.14
CA HIS A 37 -6.20 5.90 4.77
C HIS A 37 -5.50 4.55 4.92
N HIS A 38 -5.82 3.82 5.99
CA HIS A 38 -5.48 2.41 6.11
C HIS A 38 -6.49 1.63 6.95
N ILE A 39 -6.63 0.36 6.65
CA ILE A 39 -7.29 -0.63 7.51
C ILE A 39 -6.27 -1.08 8.55
N ASP A 40 -6.70 -1.28 9.80
CA ASP A 40 -5.88 -1.83 10.89
C ASP A 40 -6.75 -2.77 11.74
N GLU A 41 -6.80 -4.02 11.34
CA GLU A 41 -7.67 -5.04 11.90
C GLU A 41 -6.88 -6.19 12.54
N GLY A 42 -7.48 -6.81 13.57
CA GLY A 42 -6.93 -7.97 14.28
C GLY A 42 -6.22 -7.62 15.57
N PRO A 43 -5.62 -8.61 16.24
CA PRO A 43 -5.00 -8.46 17.57
C PRO A 43 -3.78 -7.54 17.49
N LYS A 44 -3.71 -6.56 18.38
CA LYS A 44 -2.63 -5.54 18.36
C LYS A 44 -1.26 -6.10 18.76
N ASP A 45 -1.22 -7.22 19.43
CA ASP A 45 -0.04 -7.98 19.87
C ASP A 45 0.31 -9.16 18.96
N GLY A 46 -0.47 -9.39 17.91
CA GLY A 46 -0.23 -10.43 16.92
C GLY A 46 0.86 -10.09 15.90
N PRO A 47 1.33 -11.09 15.12
CA PRO A 47 2.19 -10.83 13.97
C PRO A 47 1.49 -9.88 12.98
N VAL A 48 2.26 -8.95 12.41
CA VAL A 48 1.70 -7.87 11.57
C VAL A 48 1.95 -8.14 10.10
N LEU A 49 0.87 -8.12 9.30
CA LEU A 49 0.92 -8.14 7.85
C LEU A 49 0.63 -6.75 7.30
N LEU A 50 1.59 -6.15 6.61
CA LEU A 50 1.39 -4.97 5.77
C LEU A 50 1.03 -5.42 4.36
N ALA A 51 -0.21 -5.16 3.91
CA ALA A 51 -0.73 -5.57 2.62
C ALA A 51 -0.94 -4.36 1.71
N MET A 52 -0.11 -4.21 0.67
CA MET A 52 -0.15 -3.07 -0.26
C MET A 52 -0.72 -3.46 -1.61
N HIS A 53 -1.80 -2.78 -1.99
CA HIS A 53 -2.51 -2.96 -3.26
C HIS A 53 -1.80 -2.29 -4.43
N GLY A 54 -2.20 -2.65 -5.66
CA GLY A 54 -1.76 -1.99 -6.89
C GLY A 54 -2.88 -1.24 -7.62
N GLN A 55 -2.67 -0.99 -8.90
CA GLN A 55 -3.62 -0.33 -9.78
C GLN A 55 -4.51 -1.38 -10.46
N PRO A 56 -5.81 -1.12 -10.68
CA PRO A 56 -6.59 0.08 -10.33
C PRO A 56 -7.38 -0.06 -9.02
N VAL A 57 -6.98 -0.97 -8.15
CA VAL A 57 -7.68 -1.32 -6.91
C VAL A 57 -7.23 -0.44 -5.71
N TRP A 58 -7.72 -0.75 -4.52
CA TRP A 58 -7.40 -0.12 -3.24
C TRP A 58 -7.53 -1.18 -2.14
N SER A 59 -7.46 -0.85 -0.87
CA SER A 59 -7.51 -1.84 0.24
C SER A 59 -8.72 -2.77 0.21
N TYR A 60 -9.79 -2.42 -0.52
CA TYR A 60 -10.92 -3.30 -0.78
C TYR A 60 -10.51 -4.66 -1.41
N LEU A 61 -9.39 -4.71 -2.13
CA LEU A 61 -8.81 -5.95 -2.66
C LEU A 61 -8.68 -7.03 -1.57
N TYR A 62 -8.34 -6.61 -0.37
CA TYR A 62 -8.07 -7.49 0.76
C TYR A 62 -9.30 -7.76 1.64
N SER A 63 -10.46 -7.17 1.32
CA SER A 63 -11.65 -7.24 2.16
C SER A 63 -12.04 -8.66 2.57
N LYS A 64 -11.88 -9.63 1.69
CA LYS A 64 -12.17 -11.04 1.96
C LYS A 64 -11.03 -11.79 2.64
N MET A 65 -9.78 -11.33 2.46
CA MET A 65 -8.61 -11.94 3.11
C MET A 65 -8.51 -11.56 4.59
N ILE A 66 -8.81 -10.31 4.91
CA ILE A 66 -8.66 -9.76 6.26
C ILE A 66 -9.34 -10.62 7.32
N PRO A 67 -10.63 -11.02 7.20
CA PRO A 67 -11.27 -11.85 8.22
C PRO A 67 -10.58 -13.19 8.46
N PHE A 68 -10.05 -13.84 7.42
CA PHE A 68 -9.33 -15.11 7.57
C PHE A 68 -8.02 -14.92 8.32
N LEU A 69 -7.29 -13.86 8.02
CA LEU A 69 -6.00 -13.55 8.64
C LEU A 69 -6.18 -13.12 10.10
N THR A 70 -7.16 -12.27 10.37
CA THR A 70 -7.44 -11.82 11.75
C THR A 70 -7.96 -12.95 12.64
N ASN A 71 -8.78 -13.86 12.10
CA ASN A 71 -9.20 -15.08 12.80
C ASN A 71 -8.03 -16.04 13.08
N ALA A 72 -6.96 -15.97 12.26
CA ALA A 72 -5.73 -16.71 12.51
C ALA A 72 -4.76 -15.98 13.48
N GLY A 73 -5.20 -14.87 14.08
CA GLY A 73 -4.39 -14.11 15.05
C GLY A 73 -3.39 -13.15 14.40
N ILE A 74 -3.54 -12.82 13.12
CA ILE A 74 -2.66 -11.89 12.39
C ILE A 74 -3.31 -10.51 12.36
N ARG A 75 -2.57 -9.47 12.77
CA ARG A 75 -2.95 -8.07 12.56
C ARG A 75 -2.68 -7.70 11.12
N VAL A 76 -3.67 -7.14 10.42
CA VAL A 76 -3.56 -6.73 9.03
C VAL A 76 -3.63 -5.21 8.94
N ILE A 77 -2.61 -4.62 8.33
CA ILE A 77 -2.55 -3.21 7.99
C ILE A 77 -2.60 -3.11 6.45
N ALA A 78 -3.63 -2.45 5.92
CA ALA A 78 -3.80 -2.31 4.48
C ALA A 78 -4.06 -0.85 4.11
N PRO A 79 -3.02 -0.09 3.71
CA PRO A 79 -3.18 1.30 3.27
C PRO A 79 -3.81 1.40 1.89
N ASP A 80 -4.46 2.53 1.64
CA ASP A 80 -4.76 3.01 0.30
C ASP A 80 -3.62 3.90 -0.17
N LEU A 81 -3.02 3.58 -1.29
CA LEU A 81 -1.99 4.43 -1.90
C LEU A 81 -2.54 5.84 -2.19
N PRO A 82 -1.74 6.92 -2.09
CA PRO A 82 -2.15 8.24 -2.55
C PRO A 82 -2.71 8.22 -3.97
N GLY A 83 -3.90 8.80 -4.14
CA GLY A 83 -4.64 8.73 -5.40
C GLY A 83 -5.75 7.67 -5.42
N TYR A 84 -5.77 6.73 -4.48
CA TYR A 84 -6.69 5.59 -4.46
C TYR A 84 -7.62 5.60 -3.24
N GLY A 85 -8.69 4.85 -3.34
CA GLY A 85 -9.63 4.55 -2.25
C GLY A 85 -10.03 5.75 -1.41
N LYS A 86 -9.87 5.63 -0.11
CA LYS A 86 -10.20 6.68 0.87
C LYS A 86 -9.04 7.65 1.14
N SER A 87 -7.83 7.39 0.59
CA SER A 87 -6.71 8.33 0.67
C SER A 87 -6.96 9.59 -0.18
N ASP A 88 -6.29 10.66 0.16
CA ASP A 88 -6.29 11.90 -0.60
C ASP A 88 -5.68 11.73 -1.99
N LYS A 89 -6.09 12.60 -2.91
CA LYS A 89 -5.75 12.53 -4.32
C LYS A 89 -5.15 13.85 -4.78
N PRO A 90 -3.82 13.94 -4.97
CA PRO A 90 -3.23 15.02 -5.74
C PRO A 90 -3.98 15.21 -7.06
N ALA A 91 -4.29 16.47 -7.42
CA ALA A 91 -5.25 16.74 -8.49
C ALA A 91 -4.63 16.66 -9.90
N GLU A 92 -3.33 16.94 -9.99
CA GLU A 92 -2.65 17.02 -11.27
C GLU A 92 -1.78 15.77 -11.50
N ARG A 93 -1.64 15.39 -12.77
CA ARG A 93 -0.83 14.22 -13.13
C ARG A 93 0.63 14.41 -12.75
N GLU A 94 1.13 15.61 -12.84
CA GLU A 94 2.50 16.03 -12.54
C GLU A 94 2.82 15.98 -11.05
N ASP A 95 1.78 15.93 -10.20
CA ASP A 95 1.93 15.73 -8.76
C ASP A 95 2.42 14.31 -8.43
N TYR A 96 2.24 13.34 -9.34
CA TYR A 96 2.61 11.95 -9.14
C TYR A 96 3.95 11.61 -9.78
N SER A 97 4.76 10.86 -9.06
CA SER A 97 5.88 10.10 -9.61
C SER A 97 6.05 8.82 -8.79
N TYR A 98 6.79 7.86 -9.33
CA TYR A 98 7.13 6.64 -8.60
C TYR A 98 7.85 6.98 -7.28
N GLN A 99 8.85 7.88 -7.34
CA GLN A 99 9.60 8.27 -6.16
C GLN A 99 8.72 8.95 -5.11
N LYS A 100 7.85 9.87 -5.49
CA LYS A 100 6.90 10.50 -4.56
C LYS A 100 5.98 9.49 -3.87
N GLN A 101 5.49 8.49 -4.60
CA GLN A 101 4.70 7.42 -4.00
C GLN A 101 5.49 6.63 -2.95
N VAL A 102 6.77 6.34 -3.23
CA VAL A 102 7.66 5.68 -2.27
C VAL A 102 7.87 6.55 -1.04
N ASP A 103 8.16 7.83 -1.24
CA ASP A 103 8.45 8.78 -0.15
C ASP A 103 7.22 8.97 0.75
N TRP A 104 6.04 9.22 0.17
CA TRP A 104 4.80 9.38 0.92
C TRP A 104 4.43 8.13 1.73
N MET A 105 4.59 6.95 1.14
CA MET A 105 4.28 5.71 1.85
C MET A 105 5.33 5.36 2.91
N THR A 106 6.59 5.75 2.70
CA THR A 106 7.65 5.64 3.72
C THR A 106 7.36 6.58 4.90
N ASP A 107 7.01 7.84 4.63
CA ASP A 107 6.64 8.81 5.66
C ASP A 107 5.41 8.35 6.46
N TRP A 108 4.39 7.80 5.77
CA TRP A 108 3.24 7.19 6.42
C TRP A 108 3.62 6.02 7.33
N LEU A 109 4.52 5.14 6.87
CA LEU A 109 5.03 4.01 7.66
C LEU A 109 5.73 4.47 8.93
N ILE A 110 6.59 5.49 8.81
CA ILE A 110 7.34 6.08 9.92
C ILE A 110 6.40 6.80 10.90
N ALA A 111 5.45 7.59 10.39
CA ALA A 111 4.50 8.34 11.20
C ALA A 111 3.62 7.44 12.08
N ASN A 112 3.34 6.21 11.64
CA ASN A 112 2.60 5.22 12.41
C ASN A 112 3.49 4.32 13.27
N ASP A 113 4.81 4.46 13.16
CA ASP A 113 5.83 3.64 13.84
C ASP A 113 5.61 2.12 13.71
N PHE A 114 5.10 1.67 12.56
CA PHE A 114 4.92 0.24 12.30
C PHE A 114 6.27 -0.46 12.18
N LYS A 115 6.39 -1.63 12.84
CA LYS A 115 7.62 -2.44 12.94
C LYS A 115 7.29 -3.93 12.95
N ASN A 116 8.32 -4.77 12.81
CA ASN A 116 8.23 -6.23 12.79
C ASN A 116 7.22 -6.75 11.76
N LEU A 117 7.26 -6.12 10.57
CA LEU A 117 6.28 -6.33 9.53
C LEU A 117 6.62 -7.53 8.65
N THR A 118 5.62 -8.35 8.38
CA THR A 118 5.60 -9.17 7.16
C THR A 118 4.98 -8.31 6.05
N PHE A 119 5.76 -7.99 5.02
CA PHE A 119 5.28 -7.24 3.88
C PHE A 119 4.65 -8.17 2.83
N PHE A 120 3.48 -7.83 2.33
CA PHE A 120 2.87 -8.40 1.14
C PHE A 120 2.51 -7.29 0.15
N GLY A 121 3.04 -7.37 -1.06
CA GLY A 121 2.77 -6.38 -2.10
C GLY A 121 2.33 -7.03 -3.41
N GLN A 122 1.37 -6.39 -4.08
CA GLN A 122 0.84 -6.78 -5.38
C GLN A 122 0.92 -5.61 -6.35
N ASP A 123 1.36 -5.84 -7.59
CA ASP A 123 1.44 -4.85 -8.67
C ASP A 123 2.24 -3.59 -8.23
N TRP A 124 1.71 -2.37 -8.35
CA TRP A 124 2.35 -1.14 -7.86
C TRP A 124 2.64 -1.14 -6.36
N GLY A 125 1.77 -1.78 -5.56
CA GLY A 125 2.02 -1.95 -4.13
C GLY A 125 3.29 -2.75 -3.85
N GLY A 126 3.62 -3.74 -4.70
CA GLY A 126 4.87 -4.46 -4.62
C GLY A 126 6.08 -3.60 -4.99
N LEU A 127 6.02 -2.86 -6.10
CA LEU A 127 7.10 -1.98 -6.55
C LEU A 127 7.42 -0.88 -5.50
N ILE A 128 6.39 -0.21 -4.99
CA ILE A 128 6.53 0.84 -3.97
C ILE A 128 7.02 0.23 -2.65
N GLY A 129 6.38 -0.83 -2.19
CA GLY A 129 6.68 -1.43 -0.90
C GLY A 129 8.07 -2.06 -0.82
N LEU A 130 8.59 -2.65 -1.91
CA LEU A 130 9.97 -3.14 -1.94
C LEU A 130 11.01 -2.02 -1.79
N ARG A 131 10.71 -0.81 -2.28
CA ARG A 131 11.56 0.36 -2.03
C ARG A 131 11.46 0.83 -0.59
N MET A 132 10.25 0.77 0.01
CA MET A 132 10.08 1.03 1.45
C MET A 132 10.87 0.04 2.30
N VAL A 133 10.84 -1.25 1.96
CA VAL A 133 11.66 -2.29 2.63
C VAL A 133 13.15 -1.98 2.51
N ALA A 134 13.62 -1.54 1.34
CA ALA A 134 15.01 -1.18 1.12
C ALA A 134 15.42 0.09 1.88
N ASN A 135 14.52 1.07 2.02
CA ASN A 135 14.77 2.32 2.74
C ASN A 135 14.75 2.13 4.26
N GLU A 136 13.86 1.27 4.77
CA GLU A 136 13.58 1.06 6.20
C GLU A 136 13.71 -0.43 6.59
N PRO A 137 14.84 -1.11 6.29
CA PRO A 137 14.94 -2.57 6.44
C PRO A 137 14.72 -3.06 7.86
N GLY A 138 15.03 -2.24 8.87
CA GLY A 138 14.83 -2.58 10.28
C GLY A 138 13.36 -2.66 10.73
N ARG A 139 12.41 -2.32 9.88
CA ARG A 139 10.97 -2.40 10.16
C ARG A 139 10.32 -3.68 9.64
N PHE A 140 11.03 -4.46 8.82
CA PHE A 140 10.49 -5.60 8.12
C PHE A 140 11.22 -6.90 8.46
N ASP A 141 10.48 -7.93 8.83
CA ASP A 141 11.02 -9.25 9.13
C ASP A 141 10.95 -10.19 7.91
N LYS A 142 9.91 -10.04 7.11
CA LYS A 142 9.62 -10.93 5.97
C LYS A 142 9.02 -10.16 4.81
N VAL A 143 9.24 -10.69 3.60
CA VAL A 143 8.68 -10.18 2.35
C VAL A 143 8.00 -11.30 1.60
N SER A 144 6.77 -11.05 1.16
CA SER A 144 6.01 -11.89 0.23
C SER A 144 5.48 -11.03 -0.92
N MET A 145 5.44 -11.57 -2.11
CA MET A 145 5.02 -10.81 -3.29
C MET A 145 4.10 -11.64 -4.17
N GLY A 146 3.11 -10.97 -4.77
CA GLY A 146 2.23 -11.58 -5.74
C GLY A 146 2.06 -10.67 -6.97
N ASN A 147 2.31 -11.17 -8.16
CA ASN A 147 2.07 -10.45 -9.42
C ASN A 147 2.66 -9.03 -9.43
N THR A 148 3.95 -8.91 -9.11
CA THR A 148 4.70 -7.67 -9.10
C THR A 148 6.11 -7.89 -9.64
N GLY A 149 6.82 -6.80 -9.93
CA GLY A 149 8.22 -6.81 -10.34
C GLY A 149 9.15 -6.39 -9.21
N LEU A 150 10.45 -6.70 -9.36
CA LEU A 150 11.47 -6.06 -8.56
C LEU A 150 11.76 -4.67 -9.14
N PRO A 151 11.86 -3.63 -8.32
CA PRO A 151 12.26 -2.30 -8.76
C PRO A 151 13.75 -2.29 -9.09
N TYR A 152 14.13 -2.99 -10.15
CA TYR A 152 15.49 -3.09 -10.64
C TYR A 152 15.70 -2.11 -11.79
N ASN A 153 16.91 -1.54 -11.88
CA ASN A 153 17.26 -0.53 -12.88
C ASN A 153 17.52 -1.15 -14.29
N LEU A 154 16.81 -2.22 -14.60
CA LEU A 154 16.81 -2.81 -15.94
C LEU A 154 15.70 -2.16 -16.77
N SER A 155 16.06 -1.65 -17.93
CA SER A 155 15.09 -1.30 -18.95
C SER A 155 14.09 -2.43 -19.14
N LEU A 156 12.80 -2.16 -19.01
CA LEU A 156 11.72 -3.13 -19.20
C LEU A 156 11.75 -3.82 -20.58
N ILE A 157 12.51 -3.27 -21.54
CA ILE A 157 12.74 -3.82 -22.88
C ILE A 157 13.55 -5.12 -22.85
N HIS A 158 14.23 -5.46 -21.76
CA HIS A 158 15.04 -6.66 -21.63
C HIS A 158 14.41 -7.75 -20.76
N ILE A 159 13.18 -7.58 -20.30
CA ILE A 159 12.39 -8.68 -19.75
C ILE A 159 11.88 -9.48 -20.95
N SER A 160 12.73 -10.36 -21.49
CA SER A 160 12.28 -11.39 -22.43
C SER A 160 11.24 -12.25 -21.72
N GLU A 161 10.10 -12.48 -22.36
CA GLU A 161 9.17 -13.51 -21.93
C GLU A 161 9.94 -14.82 -21.71
N PRO A 162 9.62 -15.60 -20.66
CA PRO A 162 10.22 -16.89 -20.49
C PRO A 162 9.95 -17.70 -21.77
N THR A 163 11.03 -18.00 -22.51
CA THR A 163 10.97 -18.86 -23.69
C THR A 163 10.28 -20.15 -23.28
N ARG A 164 9.10 -20.41 -23.84
CA ARG A 164 8.46 -21.73 -23.71
C ARG A 164 9.48 -22.76 -24.26
N PRO A 165 9.73 -23.83 -23.49
CA PRO A 165 10.47 -24.93 -24.07
C PRO A 165 9.74 -25.38 -25.34
N GLU A 166 10.41 -25.36 -26.46
CA GLU A 166 9.90 -26.01 -27.68
C GLU A 166 9.66 -27.49 -27.37
N ARG A 167 8.50 -27.97 -27.73
CA ARG A 167 8.13 -29.40 -27.63
C ARG A 167 8.73 -30.18 -28.77
#